data_b7e2857d33b98bfd836aa0475e1c61a5
#
_entry.id   b7e2857d33b98bfd836aa0475e1c61a5
#
_cell.length_a   1.000
_cell.length_b   1.000
_cell.length_c   1.000
_cell.angle_alpha   90.00
_cell.angle_beta   90.00
_cell.angle_gamma   90.00
#
_symmetry.space_group_name_H-M   'P 1'
#
loop_
_entity.id
_entity.type
_entity.pdbx_description
1 polymer ?
#
loop_
_entity_poly.entity_id
_entity_poly.type
_entity_poly.pdbx_seq_one_letter_code
_entity_poly.pdbx_strand_id
1 'polypeptide(L)'
;MPIQVLRFTAFCSYLAAWFVFAVGAAASWVPRIQRQAAGGTMRVRPAVAIGALLQIASILTITLHLSDGPLRPKLFELAAVALLAPFAAALFVWARLSGLRHAGPDRLVTHGVYAWIRHPIYLALLAMLLATGLLASAGQRLLVAVVIYLAGSELRIASEEEYLARTFRAEYEQYRLRTRWRYLPGLR
;
A
#
# COMPACT_ATOMS: atom_id res chain seq x y z
N MET A 1 -0.51 27.00 -15.61
CA MET A 1 -1.48 25.94 -15.91
C MET A 1 -2.82 26.34 -15.29
N PRO A 2 -3.96 26.36 -16.04
CA PRO A 2 -5.25 26.70 -15.46
C PRO A 2 -5.61 25.73 -14.34
N ILE A 3 -6.13 26.24 -13.22
CA ILE A 3 -6.47 25.43 -12.04
C ILE A 3 -7.45 24.28 -12.37
N GLN A 4 -8.31 24.47 -13.36
CA GLN A 4 -9.24 23.46 -13.84
C GLN A 4 -8.52 22.25 -14.46
N VAL A 5 -7.46 22.50 -15.23
CA VAL A 5 -6.66 21.42 -15.82
C VAL A 5 -5.96 20.63 -14.73
N LEU A 6 -5.40 21.30 -13.72
CA LEU A 6 -4.76 20.63 -12.59
C LEU A 6 -5.76 19.80 -11.77
N ARG A 7 -6.98 20.33 -11.52
CA ARG A 7 -8.06 19.60 -10.86
C ARG A 7 -8.42 18.33 -11.62
N PHE A 8 -8.62 18.45 -12.93
CA PHE A 8 -8.96 17.33 -13.79
C PHE A 8 -7.85 16.29 -13.80
N THR A 9 -6.59 16.71 -13.98
CA THR A 9 -5.42 15.80 -13.97
C THR A 9 -5.27 15.08 -12.62
N ALA A 10 -5.37 15.80 -11.49
CA ALA A 10 -5.29 15.21 -10.16
C ALA A 10 -6.39 14.16 -9.93
N PHE A 11 -7.63 14.49 -10.31
CA PHE A 11 -8.75 13.59 -10.14
C PHE A 11 -8.65 12.35 -11.02
N CYS A 12 -8.31 12.50 -12.30
CA CYS A 12 -8.14 11.37 -13.22
C CYS A 12 -6.99 10.47 -12.80
N SER A 13 -5.84 11.03 -12.40
CA SER A 13 -4.70 10.24 -11.92
C SER A 13 -5.04 9.48 -10.63
N TYR A 14 -5.79 10.09 -9.72
CA TYR A 14 -6.26 9.47 -8.49
C TYR A 14 -7.21 8.30 -8.75
N LEU A 15 -8.21 8.46 -9.62
CA LEU A 15 -9.13 7.39 -9.99
C LEU A 15 -8.40 6.25 -10.71
N ALA A 16 -7.49 6.58 -11.64
CA ALA A 16 -6.69 5.59 -12.35
C ALA A 16 -5.80 4.78 -11.37
N ALA A 17 -5.20 5.44 -10.38
CA ALA A 17 -4.41 4.77 -9.36
C ALA A 17 -5.27 3.80 -8.53
N TRP A 18 -6.44 4.21 -8.05
CA TRP A 18 -7.36 3.31 -7.33
C TRP A 18 -7.82 2.13 -8.18
N PHE A 19 -8.07 2.35 -9.47
CA PHE A 19 -8.39 1.27 -10.40
C PHE A 19 -7.26 0.24 -10.48
N VAL A 20 -6.00 0.71 -10.61
CA VAL A 20 -4.82 -0.17 -10.62
C VAL A 20 -4.71 -0.98 -9.32
N PHE A 21 -4.94 -0.37 -8.17
CA PHE A 21 -4.94 -1.08 -6.88
C PHE A 21 -6.08 -2.10 -6.80
N ALA A 22 -7.28 -1.76 -7.25
CA ALA A 22 -8.44 -2.65 -7.26
C ALA A 22 -8.20 -3.89 -8.14
N VAL A 23 -7.70 -3.68 -9.36
CA VAL A 23 -7.35 -4.79 -10.28
C VAL A 23 -6.25 -5.67 -9.69
N GLY A 24 -5.19 -5.07 -9.15
CA GLY A 24 -4.11 -5.82 -8.51
C GLY A 24 -4.55 -6.58 -7.26
N ALA A 25 -5.46 -6.03 -6.46
CA ALA A 25 -6.07 -6.72 -5.35
C ALA A 25 -6.92 -7.91 -5.84
N ALA A 26 -7.82 -7.69 -6.79
CA ALA A 26 -8.66 -8.75 -7.37
C ALA A 26 -7.81 -9.88 -7.94
N ALA A 27 -6.77 -9.58 -8.70
CA ALA A 27 -5.84 -10.57 -9.25
C ALA A 27 -5.11 -11.39 -8.18
N SER A 28 -4.93 -10.85 -6.95
CA SER A 28 -4.33 -11.59 -5.84
C SER A 28 -5.32 -12.47 -5.06
N TRP A 29 -6.61 -12.18 -5.17
CA TRP A 29 -7.68 -12.92 -4.49
C TRP A 29 -8.07 -14.21 -5.21
N VAL A 30 -8.09 -14.21 -6.55
CA VAL A 30 -8.48 -15.37 -7.37
C VAL A 30 -7.68 -16.62 -7.02
N PRO A 31 -6.33 -16.61 -6.96
CA PRO A 31 -5.57 -17.81 -6.59
C PRO A 31 -5.83 -18.26 -5.14
N ARG A 32 -6.14 -17.30 -4.23
CA ARG A 32 -6.44 -17.63 -2.82
C ARG A 32 -7.79 -18.35 -2.70
N ILE A 33 -8.81 -17.86 -3.39
CA ILE A 33 -10.14 -18.49 -3.44
C ILE A 33 -10.04 -19.90 -4.04
N GLN A 34 -9.27 -20.08 -5.13
CA GLN A 34 -9.06 -21.37 -5.74
C GLN A 34 -8.36 -22.38 -4.80
N ARG A 35 -7.34 -21.94 -4.04
CA ARG A 35 -6.68 -22.78 -3.03
C ARG A 35 -7.62 -23.16 -1.89
N GLN A 36 -8.50 -22.26 -1.46
CA GLN A 36 -9.48 -22.50 -0.42
C GLN A 36 -10.57 -23.50 -0.89
N ALA A 37 -11.03 -23.36 -2.14
CA ALA A 37 -11.95 -24.32 -2.77
C ALA A 37 -11.33 -25.74 -2.92
N ALA A 38 -10.00 -25.82 -3.03
CA ALA A 38 -9.24 -27.08 -3.06
C ALA A 38 -8.97 -27.68 -1.67
N GLY A 39 -9.65 -27.23 -0.62
CA GLY A 39 -9.55 -27.77 0.74
C GLY A 39 -8.40 -27.22 1.60
N GLY A 40 -7.74 -26.15 1.15
CA GLY A 40 -6.70 -25.46 1.92
C GLY A 40 -7.28 -24.63 3.07
N THR A 41 -6.87 -24.89 4.32
CA THR A 41 -7.25 -24.04 5.46
C THR A 41 -6.41 -22.76 5.50
N MET A 42 -7.05 -21.61 5.28
CA MET A 42 -6.38 -20.31 5.42
C MET A 42 -6.48 -19.82 6.86
N ARG A 43 -5.50 -20.15 7.69
CA ARG A 43 -5.40 -19.63 9.05
C ARG A 43 -4.86 -18.20 8.99
N VAL A 44 -5.75 -17.21 9.02
CA VAL A 44 -5.34 -15.80 9.09
C VAL A 44 -4.82 -15.53 10.49
N ARG A 45 -3.55 -15.07 10.60
CA ARG A 45 -2.99 -14.66 11.89
C ARG A 45 -3.75 -13.43 12.42
N PRO A 46 -4.13 -13.39 13.70
CA PRO A 46 -4.89 -12.26 14.27
C PRO A 46 -4.23 -10.89 14.00
N ALA A 47 -2.91 -10.81 14.10
CA ALA A 47 -2.16 -9.59 13.83
C ALA A 47 -2.35 -9.08 12.39
N VAL A 48 -2.42 -9.98 11.39
CA VAL A 48 -2.67 -9.61 9.99
C VAL A 48 -4.09 -9.07 9.81
N ALA A 49 -5.08 -9.71 10.47
CA ALA A 49 -6.47 -9.25 10.43
C ALA A 49 -6.63 -7.88 11.11
N ILE A 50 -6.09 -7.71 12.31
CA ILE A 50 -6.10 -6.44 13.03
C ILE A 50 -5.41 -5.35 12.23
N GLY A 51 -4.23 -5.64 11.68
CA GLY A 51 -3.51 -4.69 10.84
C GLY A 51 -4.30 -4.27 9.59
N ALA A 52 -5.00 -5.21 8.95
CA ALA A 52 -5.88 -4.90 7.81
C ALA A 52 -7.09 -4.03 8.22
N LEU A 53 -7.70 -4.33 9.36
CA LEU A 53 -8.80 -3.53 9.91
C LEU A 53 -8.35 -2.10 10.23
N LEU A 54 -7.17 -1.92 10.81
CA LEU A 54 -6.60 -0.59 11.07
C LEU A 54 -6.34 0.16 9.75
N GLN A 55 -5.83 -0.50 8.71
CA GLN A 55 -5.65 0.12 7.40
C GLN A 55 -6.99 0.55 6.76
N ILE A 56 -8.05 -0.25 6.91
CA ILE A 56 -9.40 0.13 6.49
C ILE A 56 -9.90 1.31 7.32
N ALA A 57 -9.76 1.26 8.64
CA ALA A 57 -10.16 2.34 9.54
C ALA A 57 -9.45 3.66 9.21
N SER A 58 -8.18 3.63 8.81
CA SER A 58 -7.45 4.81 8.38
C SER A 58 -8.09 5.50 7.17
N ILE A 59 -8.53 4.72 6.18
CA ILE A 59 -9.24 5.25 5.00
C ILE A 59 -10.61 5.80 5.42
N LEU A 60 -11.36 5.07 6.27
CA LEU A 60 -12.65 5.51 6.76
C LEU A 60 -12.56 6.83 7.54
N THR A 61 -11.49 7.06 8.30
CA THR A 61 -11.26 8.34 9.02
C THR A 61 -11.26 9.54 8.06
N ILE A 62 -10.77 9.35 6.82
CA ILE A 62 -10.77 10.39 5.80
C ILE A 62 -12.12 10.44 5.10
N THR A 63 -12.67 9.29 4.67
CA THR A 63 -13.87 9.24 3.82
C THR A 63 -15.13 9.68 4.56
N LEU A 64 -15.27 9.40 5.85
CA LEU A 64 -16.38 9.88 6.66
C LEU A 64 -16.42 11.41 6.76
N HIS A 65 -15.31 12.11 6.50
CA HIS A 65 -15.26 13.56 6.43
C HIS A 65 -15.86 14.13 5.13
N LEU A 66 -15.92 13.33 4.06
CA LEU A 66 -16.44 13.79 2.77
C LEU A 66 -17.93 14.18 2.84
N SER A 67 -18.64 13.74 3.87
CA SER A 67 -20.02 14.12 4.14
C SER A 67 -20.19 15.55 4.70
N ASP A 68 -19.12 16.18 5.18
CA ASP A 68 -19.18 17.45 5.91
C ASP A 68 -19.17 18.70 4.98
N GLY A 69 -19.07 18.51 3.66
CA GLY A 69 -19.16 19.60 2.71
C GLY A 69 -18.42 19.38 1.38
N PRO A 70 -18.42 20.37 0.48
CA PRO A 70 -17.79 20.24 -0.81
C PRO A 70 -16.28 20.18 -0.71
N LEU A 71 -15.63 19.31 -1.52
CA LEU A 71 -14.18 19.22 -1.62
C LEU A 71 -13.61 20.56 -2.12
N ARG A 72 -12.70 21.16 -1.34
CA ARG A 72 -12.02 22.42 -1.70
C ARG A 72 -10.49 22.27 -1.55
N PRO A 73 -9.86 21.33 -2.28
CA PRO A 73 -8.43 21.17 -2.19
C PRO A 73 -7.70 22.43 -2.68
N LYS A 74 -6.65 22.80 -1.94
CA LYS A 74 -5.78 23.91 -2.30
C LYS A 74 -4.91 23.55 -3.50
N LEU A 75 -4.33 24.53 -4.16
CA LEU A 75 -3.52 24.31 -5.37
C LEU A 75 -2.36 23.34 -5.12
N PHE A 76 -1.65 23.47 -3.99
CA PHE A 76 -0.54 22.58 -3.64
C PHE A 76 -1.02 21.15 -3.33
N GLU A 77 -2.22 20.98 -2.75
CA GLU A 77 -2.82 19.66 -2.50
C GLU A 77 -3.12 18.94 -3.81
N LEU A 78 -3.70 19.66 -4.78
CA LEU A 78 -3.94 19.13 -6.13
C LEU A 78 -2.64 18.75 -6.84
N ALA A 79 -1.60 19.56 -6.75
CA ALA A 79 -0.28 19.25 -7.31
C ALA A 79 0.32 18.02 -6.63
N ALA A 80 0.23 17.93 -5.31
CA ALA A 80 0.69 16.75 -4.57
C ALA A 80 -0.07 15.48 -4.96
N VAL A 81 -1.41 15.53 -5.11
CA VAL A 81 -2.21 14.40 -5.56
C VAL A 81 -1.81 13.96 -6.98
N ALA A 82 -1.60 14.92 -7.90
CA ALA A 82 -1.18 14.65 -9.27
C ALA A 82 0.19 13.95 -9.36
N LEU A 83 1.03 14.06 -8.32
CA LEU A 83 2.32 13.36 -8.22
C LEU A 83 2.21 12.06 -7.42
N LEU A 84 1.54 12.08 -6.27
CA LEU A 84 1.47 10.93 -5.36
C LEU A 84 0.66 9.78 -5.94
N ALA A 85 -0.45 10.05 -6.61
CA ALA A 85 -1.30 8.99 -7.13
C ALA A 85 -0.62 8.17 -8.25
N PRO A 86 -0.02 8.76 -9.29
CA PRO A 86 0.71 7.98 -10.29
C PRO A 86 1.98 7.34 -9.72
N PHE A 87 2.68 7.98 -8.77
CA PHE A 87 3.80 7.37 -8.05
C PHE A 87 3.35 6.09 -7.32
N ALA A 88 2.27 6.16 -6.57
CA ALA A 88 1.73 5.02 -5.84
C ALA A 88 1.34 3.88 -6.79
N ALA A 89 0.64 4.19 -7.89
CA ALA A 89 0.26 3.21 -8.90
C ALA A 89 1.50 2.56 -9.55
N ALA A 90 2.49 3.35 -9.96
CA ALA A 90 3.73 2.86 -10.56
C ALA A 90 4.52 1.96 -9.60
N LEU A 91 4.65 2.38 -8.34
CA LEU A 91 5.32 1.60 -7.30
C LEU A 91 4.60 0.27 -7.03
N PHE A 92 3.26 0.31 -6.95
CA PHE A 92 2.43 -0.88 -6.76
C PHE A 92 2.58 -1.86 -7.92
N VAL A 93 2.49 -1.37 -9.17
CA VAL A 93 2.66 -2.19 -10.38
C VAL A 93 4.07 -2.78 -10.42
N TRP A 94 5.10 -1.99 -10.14
CA TRP A 94 6.49 -2.47 -10.12
C TRP A 94 6.69 -3.56 -9.07
N ALA A 95 6.15 -3.38 -7.86
CA ALA A 95 6.19 -4.40 -6.81
C ALA A 95 5.47 -5.70 -7.26
N ARG A 96 4.29 -5.58 -7.87
CA ARG A 96 3.53 -6.72 -8.37
C ARG A 96 4.26 -7.46 -9.48
N LEU A 97 4.80 -6.75 -10.46
CA LEU A 97 5.55 -7.34 -11.58
C LEU A 97 6.85 -8.00 -11.10
N SER A 98 7.57 -7.40 -10.14
CA SER A 98 8.76 -8.01 -9.53
C SER A 98 8.41 -9.33 -8.82
N GLY A 99 7.28 -9.36 -8.10
CA GLY A 99 6.77 -10.57 -7.49
C GLY A 99 6.39 -11.65 -8.50
N LEU A 100 5.69 -11.29 -9.59
CA LEU A 100 5.24 -12.26 -10.59
C LEU A 100 6.40 -12.86 -11.41
N ARG A 101 7.39 -12.07 -11.76
CA ARG A 101 8.54 -12.53 -12.57
C ARG A 101 9.46 -13.51 -11.84
N HIS A 102 9.46 -13.48 -10.52
CA HIS A 102 10.35 -14.29 -9.68
C HIS A 102 9.61 -15.20 -8.72
N ALA A 103 8.28 -15.23 -8.78
CA ALA A 103 7.45 -16.04 -7.91
C ALA A 103 7.46 -17.50 -8.33
N GLY A 104 8.22 -18.30 -7.58
CA GLY A 104 7.88 -19.70 -7.36
C GLY A 104 7.30 -19.84 -5.95
N PRO A 105 6.55 -20.90 -5.61
CA PRO A 105 6.02 -21.10 -4.27
C PRO A 105 7.11 -21.11 -3.18
N ASP A 106 8.37 -21.34 -3.56
CA ASP A 106 9.51 -21.53 -2.67
C ASP A 106 10.65 -20.54 -2.94
N ARG A 107 10.38 -19.36 -3.47
CA ARG A 107 11.41 -18.35 -3.75
C ARG A 107 11.14 -17.02 -3.09
N LEU A 108 12.17 -16.50 -2.40
CA LEU A 108 12.16 -15.15 -1.86
C LEU A 108 12.37 -14.12 -2.99
N VAL A 109 11.47 -13.12 -3.07
CA VAL A 109 11.59 -12.03 -4.05
C VAL A 109 12.53 -10.97 -3.49
N THR A 110 13.71 -10.82 -4.09
CA THR A 110 14.76 -9.88 -3.65
C THR A 110 15.17 -8.88 -4.73
N HIS A 111 14.53 -8.92 -5.91
CA HIS A 111 14.90 -8.17 -7.11
C HIS A 111 13.91 -7.04 -7.41
N GLY A 112 14.28 -6.17 -8.34
CA GLY A 112 13.45 -5.03 -8.71
C GLY A 112 13.33 -4.05 -7.56
N VAL A 113 12.13 -3.59 -7.25
CA VAL A 113 11.89 -2.65 -6.13
C VAL A 113 12.23 -3.27 -4.76
N TYR A 114 12.14 -4.60 -4.64
CA TYR A 114 12.48 -5.31 -3.40
C TYR A 114 13.99 -5.30 -3.09
N ALA A 115 14.84 -4.98 -4.04
CA ALA A 115 16.27 -4.74 -3.78
C ALA A 115 16.51 -3.46 -2.96
N TRP A 116 15.56 -2.52 -2.97
CA TRP A 116 15.67 -1.23 -2.31
C TRP A 116 14.83 -1.15 -1.03
N ILE A 117 13.61 -1.67 -1.08
CA ILE A 117 12.60 -1.59 -0.01
C ILE A 117 11.97 -2.97 0.16
N ARG A 118 11.93 -3.50 1.40
CA ARG A 118 11.39 -4.84 1.66
C ARG A 118 9.88 -4.94 1.48
N HIS A 119 9.16 -3.85 1.76
CA HIS A 119 7.69 -3.81 1.74
C HIS A 119 7.14 -2.64 0.88
N PRO A 120 7.43 -2.61 -0.43
CA PRO A 120 7.08 -1.48 -1.31
C PRO A 120 5.56 -1.26 -1.45
N ILE A 121 4.75 -2.32 -1.31
CA ILE A 121 3.29 -2.22 -1.40
C ILE A 121 2.73 -1.35 -0.27
N TYR A 122 3.29 -1.42 0.94
CA TYR A 122 2.85 -0.56 2.05
C TYR A 122 3.22 0.90 1.81
N LEU A 123 4.35 1.19 1.19
CA LEU A 123 4.70 2.56 0.78
C LEU A 123 3.73 3.08 -0.28
N ALA A 124 3.38 2.26 -1.26
CA ALA A 124 2.41 2.62 -2.30
C ALA A 124 1.02 2.92 -1.70
N LEU A 125 0.56 2.09 -0.76
CA LEU A 125 -0.71 2.32 -0.04
C LEU A 125 -0.67 3.57 0.84
N LEU A 126 0.47 3.86 1.49
CA LEU A 126 0.66 5.11 2.24
C LEU A 126 0.56 6.34 1.32
N ALA A 127 1.20 6.29 0.15
CA ALA A 127 1.12 7.37 -0.82
C ALA A 127 -0.33 7.58 -1.31
N MET A 128 -1.10 6.51 -1.51
CA MET A 128 -2.53 6.61 -1.84
C MET A 128 -3.37 7.18 -0.68
N LEU A 129 -3.08 6.81 0.57
CA LEU A 129 -3.74 7.39 1.74
C LEU A 129 -3.49 8.90 1.82
N LEU A 130 -2.24 9.33 1.61
CA LEU A 130 -1.86 10.75 1.56
C LEU A 130 -2.58 11.48 0.42
N ALA A 131 -2.60 10.91 -0.79
CA ALA A 131 -3.33 11.48 -1.92
C ALA A 131 -4.83 11.62 -1.62
N THR A 132 -5.44 10.61 -0.98
CA THR A 132 -6.85 10.63 -0.57
C THR A 132 -7.12 11.74 0.42
N GLY A 133 -6.29 11.88 1.47
CA GLY A 133 -6.47 12.90 2.50
C GLY A 133 -6.25 14.33 1.97
N LEU A 134 -5.28 14.52 1.08
CA LEU A 134 -5.06 15.82 0.43
C LEU A 134 -6.20 16.20 -0.51
N LEU A 135 -6.69 15.25 -1.32
CA LEU A 135 -7.83 15.50 -2.19
C LEU A 135 -9.11 15.83 -1.40
N ALA A 136 -9.28 15.17 -0.25
CA ALA A 136 -10.39 15.41 0.67
C ALA A 136 -10.21 16.67 1.52
N SER A 137 -9.05 17.34 1.48
CA SER A 137 -8.69 18.46 2.38
C SER A 137 -8.87 18.08 3.87
N ALA A 138 -8.52 16.83 4.22
CA ALA A 138 -8.87 16.22 5.50
C ALA A 138 -8.13 16.81 6.72
N GLY A 139 -7.14 17.70 6.51
CA GLY A 139 -6.45 18.43 7.59
C GLY A 139 -5.90 17.51 8.70
N GLN A 140 -6.30 17.76 9.95
CA GLN A 140 -5.86 16.96 11.10
C GLN A 140 -6.28 15.48 11.03
N ARG A 141 -7.39 15.16 10.37
CA ARG A 141 -7.84 13.78 10.20
C ARG A 141 -6.86 12.94 9.37
N LEU A 142 -6.15 13.58 8.43
CA LEU A 142 -5.09 12.92 7.67
C LEU A 142 -3.95 12.46 8.60
N LEU A 143 -3.56 13.28 9.59
CA LEU A 143 -2.54 12.88 10.56
C LEU A 143 -2.98 11.65 11.38
N VAL A 144 -4.22 11.67 11.87
CA VAL A 144 -4.81 10.53 12.59
C VAL A 144 -4.84 9.29 11.69
N ALA A 145 -5.30 9.43 10.45
CA ALA A 145 -5.35 8.34 9.47
C ALA A 145 -3.96 7.75 9.21
N VAL A 146 -2.93 8.59 9.06
CA VAL A 146 -1.54 8.15 8.88
C VAL A 146 -1.05 7.35 10.08
N VAL A 147 -1.28 7.82 11.31
CA VAL A 147 -0.88 7.10 12.53
C VAL A 147 -1.57 5.72 12.59
N ILE A 148 -2.87 5.66 12.35
CA ILE A 148 -3.62 4.39 12.34
C ILE A 148 -3.08 3.46 11.23
N TYR A 149 -2.81 4.01 10.04
CA TYR A 149 -2.25 3.28 8.91
C TYR A 149 -0.88 2.68 9.25
N LEU A 150 0.02 3.48 9.83
CA LEU A 150 1.36 3.03 10.22
C LEU A 150 1.30 1.93 11.26
N ALA A 151 0.45 2.08 12.29
CA ALA A 151 0.24 1.02 13.29
C ALA A 151 -0.26 -0.28 12.66
N GLY A 152 -1.24 -0.21 11.76
CA GLY A 152 -1.73 -1.37 11.02
C GLY A 152 -0.67 -2.02 10.11
N SER A 153 0.14 -1.18 9.46
CA SER A 153 1.23 -1.64 8.60
C SER A 153 2.33 -2.35 9.40
N GLU A 154 2.72 -1.82 10.56
CA GLU A 154 3.73 -2.46 11.43
C GLU A 154 3.29 -3.85 11.90
N LEU A 155 2.03 -4.02 12.30
CA LEU A 155 1.50 -5.34 12.70
C LEU A 155 1.56 -6.35 11.55
N ARG A 156 1.20 -5.93 10.34
CA ARG A 156 1.23 -6.80 9.16
C ARG A 156 2.65 -7.13 8.73
N ILE A 157 3.53 -6.11 8.66
CA ILE A 157 4.93 -6.28 8.29
C ILE A 157 5.64 -7.20 9.27
N ALA A 158 5.44 -7.04 10.58
CA ALA A 158 6.02 -7.92 11.58
C ALA A 158 5.61 -9.39 11.36
N SER A 159 4.34 -9.63 11.07
CA SER A 159 3.82 -10.97 10.77
C SER A 159 4.38 -11.54 9.45
N GLU A 160 4.55 -10.69 8.43
CA GLU A 160 5.13 -11.08 7.14
C GLU A 160 6.63 -11.40 7.29
N GLU A 161 7.39 -10.55 8.00
CA GLU A 161 8.81 -10.78 8.26
C GLU A 161 9.06 -12.04 9.11
N GLU A 162 8.20 -12.29 10.12
CA GLU A 162 8.27 -13.53 10.89
C GLU A 162 8.03 -14.77 10.02
N TYR A 163 7.04 -14.71 9.12
CA TYR A 163 6.77 -15.79 8.17
C TYR A 163 7.95 -16.02 7.21
N LEU A 164 8.50 -14.94 6.64
CA LEU A 164 9.65 -15.00 5.74
C LEU A 164 10.90 -15.56 6.43
N ALA A 165 11.17 -15.14 7.66
CA ALA A 165 12.29 -15.63 8.45
C ALA A 165 12.18 -17.13 8.77
N ARG A 166 10.97 -17.62 9.05
CA ARG A 166 10.72 -19.05 9.29
C ARG A 166 10.83 -19.88 8.00
N THR A 167 10.36 -19.34 6.88
CA THR A 167 10.30 -20.05 5.59
C THR A 167 11.66 -20.07 4.90
N PHE A 168 12.33 -18.92 4.81
CA PHE A 168 13.56 -18.75 4.03
C PHE A 168 14.83 -18.67 4.89
N ARG A 169 14.71 -18.67 6.21
CA ARG A 169 15.82 -18.75 7.17
C ARG A 169 17.02 -17.86 6.81
N ALA A 170 18.18 -18.46 6.52
CA ALA A 170 19.43 -17.75 6.22
C ALA A 170 19.33 -16.84 4.98
N GLU A 171 18.54 -17.23 3.95
CA GLU A 171 18.34 -16.43 2.75
C GLU A 171 17.62 -15.10 3.07
N TYR A 172 16.60 -15.15 3.93
CA TYR A 172 15.90 -13.95 4.37
C TYR A 172 16.80 -13.04 5.24
N GLU A 173 17.63 -13.61 6.11
CA GLU A 173 18.57 -12.82 6.92
C GLU A 173 19.59 -12.10 6.04
N GLN A 174 20.16 -12.76 5.02
CA GLN A 174 21.05 -12.13 4.05
C GLN A 174 20.36 -11.02 3.28
N TYR A 175 19.12 -11.25 2.86
CA TYR A 175 18.29 -10.24 2.18
C TYR A 175 18.05 -9.02 3.09
N ARG A 176 17.69 -9.22 4.36
CA ARG A 176 17.44 -8.17 5.35
C ARG A 176 18.70 -7.32 5.62
N LEU A 177 19.87 -7.92 5.61
CA LEU A 177 21.13 -7.20 5.76
C LEU A 177 21.47 -6.31 4.56
N ARG A 178 21.15 -6.77 3.34
CA ARG A 178 21.37 -6.00 2.09
C ARG A 178 20.33 -4.91 1.94
N THR A 179 19.03 -5.22 2.17
CA THR A 179 17.90 -4.31 1.98
C THR A 179 17.44 -3.81 3.35
N ARG A 180 18.10 -2.73 3.83
CA ARG A 180 17.88 -2.21 5.19
C ARG A 180 16.53 -1.55 5.40
N TRP A 181 15.94 -0.96 4.37
CA TRP A 181 14.68 -0.20 4.48
C TRP A 181 13.48 -1.14 4.43
N ARG A 182 12.59 -1.00 5.43
CA ARG A 182 11.36 -1.79 5.48
C ARG A 182 10.35 -1.31 4.43
N TYR A 183 9.80 -0.12 4.60
CA TYR A 183 8.88 0.51 3.63
C TYR A 183 9.10 2.01 3.52
N LEU A 184 9.64 2.68 4.53
CA LEU A 184 10.05 4.08 4.46
C LEU A 184 11.58 4.17 4.47
N PRO A 185 12.17 4.98 3.58
CA PRO A 185 13.60 5.29 3.65
C PRO A 185 13.95 5.85 5.03
N GLY A 186 14.94 5.25 5.70
CA GLY A 186 15.34 5.62 7.06
C GLY A 186 14.72 4.76 8.18
N LEU A 187 13.60 4.05 7.97
CA LEU A 187 13.08 3.05 8.91
C LEU A 187 13.71 1.67 8.62
N ARG A 188 14.35 1.11 9.65
CA ARG A 188 15.06 -0.19 9.60
C ARG A 188 14.23 -1.30 10.17
#